data_29c81c28388ab7649afe38b4601b17da
#
_entry.id   29c81c28388ab7649afe38b4601b17da
#
_cell.length_a   1.000
_cell.length_b   1.000
_cell.length_c   1.000
_cell.angle_alpha   90.00
_cell.angle_beta   90.00
_cell.angle_gamma   90.00
#
_symmetry.space_group_name_H-M   'P 1'
#
loop_
_entity.id
_entity.type
_entity.pdbx_description
1 polymer ?
#
loop_
_entity_poly.entity_id
_entity_poly.type
_entity_poly.pdbx_seq_one_letter_code
_entity_poly.pdbx_strand_id
1 'polypeptide(L)'
;MKDLKVVFDIGNGYIKWIMFDIQDGQTTVLAKHMVKTRWMRKGKIMDVEDFSMCINEVLETFAKKLGGDFVEEVFVWISHPETVIKRVAEQKRVLDGRISHEDTDHLSDVIADASVHANYEVLKLVPIQWVLDEQTKVKDPIDMEARKLELIADVFMIPKTFFNNLMDAFDKLDVYVAEIVPNMLGASEIALDFDVKDLGVLLVDIGANQTSYVVYEDGIPLFYGMIPLGGEDVTKDVSIGLQVDIKDAERIKREKGVIIMDNTHIEDDSVDMWFLSEIMLARYEEIFELIQKDLVRYQKDGRLPGGVVLLGGGAQVENITVLAKDVFKLATYKAKDATLKLQDLSRSLEWLNTLWMYVWANKYYQPKGRGLKFNMDFSFLSWITDFFKKLF
;
A
#
# COMPACT_ATOMS: atom_id res chain seq x y z
N MET A 1 -15.90 -13.63 -23.28
CA MET A 1 -15.37 -14.31 -22.08
C MET A 1 -15.31 -13.23 -21.01
N LYS A 2 -15.72 -13.52 -19.79
CA LYS A 2 -15.59 -12.54 -18.69
C LYS A 2 -14.10 -12.40 -18.35
N ASP A 3 -13.59 -11.18 -18.27
CA ASP A 3 -12.23 -10.93 -17.80
C ASP A 3 -12.27 -10.72 -16.27
N LEU A 4 -12.24 -11.82 -15.55
CA LEU A 4 -12.38 -11.84 -14.09
C LEU A 4 -11.02 -11.58 -13.44
N LYS A 5 -10.97 -10.57 -12.60
CA LYS A 5 -9.81 -10.27 -11.76
C LYS A 5 -10.18 -10.39 -10.29
N VAL A 6 -9.37 -11.11 -9.54
CA VAL A 6 -9.53 -11.24 -8.09
C VAL A 6 -8.31 -10.67 -7.39
N VAL A 7 -8.57 -9.90 -6.40
CA VAL A 7 -7.57 -9.10 -5.71
C VAL A 7 -7.70 -9.30 -4.20
N PHE A 8 -6.58 -9.64 -3.55
CA PHE A 8 -6.47 -9.83 -2.11
C PHE A 8 -5.64 -8.73 -1.46
N ASP A 9 -6.18 -8.07 -0.44
CA ASP A 9 -5.42 -7.26 0.52
C ASP A 9 -5.19 -8.10 1.77
N ILE A 10 -3.97 -8.60 1.92
CA ILE A 10 -3.58 -9.44 3.05
C ILE A 10 -2.98 -8.54 4.13
N GLY A 11 -3.86 -8.02 4.96
CA GLY A 11 -3.50 -7.22 6.12
C GLY A 11 -3.39 -8.04 7.40
N ASN A 12 -2.71 -7.48 8.40
CA ASN A 12 -2.54 -8.12 9.70
C ASN A 12 -3.85 -8.29 10.49
N GLY A 13 -4.82 -7.42 10.30
CA GLY A 13 -6.12 -7.46 10.97
C GLY A 13 -7.21 -8.16 10.17
N TYR A 14 -7.19 -7.99 8.86
CA TYR A 14 -8.20 -8.51 7.95
C TYR A 14 -7.58 -8.89 6.62
N ILE A 15 -8.06 -10.00 6.02
CA ILE A 15 -7.98 -10.21 4.57
C ILE A 15 -9.21 -9.56 3.96
N LYS A 16 -8.99 -8.72 3.00
CA LYS A 16 -10.05 -8.19 2.15
C LYS A 16 -9.83 -8.65 0.74
N TRP A 17 -10.92 -8.83 0.00
CA TRP A 17 -10.84 -9.21 -1.39
C TRP A 17 -12.02 -8.66 -2.18
N ILE A 18 -11.75 -8.41 -3.44
CA ILE A 18 -12.75 -7.93 -4.39
C ILE A 18 -12.59 -8.70 -5.69
N MET A 19 -13.70 -9.05 -6.31
CA MET A 19 -13.76 -9.61 -7.64
C MET A 19 -14.38 -8.61 -8.60
N PHE A 20 -13.76 -8.44 -9.72
CA PHE A 20 -14.18 -7.56 -10.80
C PHE A 20 -14.40 -8.33 -12.09
N ASP A 21 -15.35 -7.87 -12.88
CA ASP A 21 -15.49 -8.19 -14.30
C ASP A 21 -15.18 -6.93 -15.13
N ILE A 22 -14.31 -7.07 -16.11
CA ILE A 22 -13.89 -5.96 -16.97
C ILE A 22 -14.40 -6.24 -18.37
N GLN A 23 -15.36 -5.46 -18.84
CA GLN A 23 -15.92 -5.55 -20.19
C GLN A 23 -15.96 -4.17 -20.84
N ASP A 24 -15.37 -4.07 -22.04
CA ASP A 24 -15.36 -2.84 -22.85
C ASP A 24 -14.89 -1.58 -22.07
N GLY A 25 -13.90 -1.74 -21.20
CA GLY A 25 -13.36 -0.68 -20.35
C GLY A 25 -14.28 -0.26 -19.17
N GLN A 26 -15.41 -0.96 -19.00
CA GLN A 26 -16.27 -0.81 -17.84
C GLN A 26 -15.98 -1.90 -16.80
N THR A 27 -15.90 -1.47 -15.56
CA THR A 27 -15.63 -2.36 -14.43
C THR A 27 -16.86 -2.54 -13.58
N THR A 28 -17.17 -3.79 -13.32
CA THR A 28 -18.27 -4.17 -12.45
C THR A 28 -17.72 -4.97 -11.27
N VAL A 29 -18.01 -4.53 -10.04
CA VAL A 29 -17.72 -5.32 -8.83
C VAL A 29 -18.73 -6.43 -8.72
N LEU A 30 -18.27 -7.67 -8.83
CA LEU A 30 -19.15 -8.85 -8.74
C LEU A 30 -19.33 -9.32 -7.30
N ALA A 31 -18.26 -9.23 -6.49
CA ALA A 31 -18.28 -9.62 -5.11
C ALA A 31 -17.17 -8.94 -4.31
N LYS A 32 -17.41 -8.74 -3.03
CA LYS A 32 -16.41 -8.32 -2.05
C LYS A 32 -16.69 -9.00 -0.72
N HIS A 33 -15.61 -9.24 0.04
CA HIS A 33 -15.73 -9.78 1.39
C HIS A 33 -14.52 -9.41 2.23
N MET A 34 -14.67 -9.48 3.54
CA MET A 34 -13.62 -9.22 4.50
C MET A 34 -13.67 -10.30 5.58
N VAL A 35 -12.55 -10.95 5.83
CA VAL A 35 -12.40 -11.98 6.86
C VAL A 35 -11.39 -11.49 7.89
N LYS A 36 -11.71 -11.65 9.18
CA LYS A 36 -10.77 -11.30 10.24
C LYS A 36 -9.61 -12.30 10.24
N THR A 37 -8.39 -11.78 10.23
CA THR A 37 -7.16 -12.57 10.28
C THR A 37 -7.01 -13.23 11.64
N ARG A 38 -6.98 -14.57 11.70
CA ARG A 38 -6.79 -15.35 12.94
C ARG A 38 -5.39 -15.95 13.04
N TRP A 39 -4.78 -16.22 11.92
CA TRP A 39 -3.51 -16.93 11.71
C TRP A 39 -2.32 -16.00 11.49
N MET A 40 -2.52 -14.68 11.45
CA MET A 40 -1.44 -13.69 11.44
C MET A 40 -1.28 -13.04 12.82
N ARG A 41 -0.04 -12.92 13.26
CA ARG A 41 0.30 -12.16 14.46
C ARG A 41 1.56 -11.35 14.20
N LYS A 42 1.47 -10.04 14.35
CA LYS A 42 2.58 -9.10 14.10
C LYS A 42 3.23 -9.32 12.73
N GLY A 43 2.43 -9.51 11.68
CA GLY A 43 2.91 -9.73 10.32
C GLY A 43 3.40 -11.15 10.00
N LYS A 44 3.41 -12.08 10.96
CA LYS A 44 3.84 -13.46 10.73
C LYS A 44 2.62 -14.37 10.57
N ILE A 45 2.65 -15.22 9.54
CA ILE A 45 1.69 -16.32 9.41
C ILE A 45 2.08 -17.37 10.47
N MET A 46 1.19 -17.58 11.43
CA MET A 46 1.41 -18.52 12.54
C MET A 46 0.98 -19.94 12.20
N ASP A 47 0.01 -20.08 11.30
CA ASP A 47 -0.53 -21.34 10.84
C ASP A 47 -0.87 -21.25 9.35
N VAL A 48 -0.12 -21.99 8.52
CA VAL A 48 -0.29 -21.99 7.05
C VAL A 48 -1.55 -22.76 6.64
N GLU A 49 -1.97 -23.76 7.43
CA GLU A 49 -3.17 -24.53 7.13
C GLU A 49 -4.42 -23.71 7.38
N ASP A 50 -4.50 -23.04 8.54
CA ASP A 50 -5.59 -22.09 8.83
C ASP A 50 -5.64 -20.94 7.81
N PHE A 51 -4.47 -20.46 7.38
CA PHE A 51 -4.39 -19.46 6.31
C PHE A 51 -4.96 -19.97 5.00
N SER A 52 -4.52 -21.15 4.56
CA SER A 52 -5.01 -21.79 3.33
C SER A 52 -6.51 -22.06 3.39
N MET A 53 -7.04 -22.49 4.55
CA MET A 53 -8.47 -22.69 4.74
C MET A 53 -9.26 -21.37 4.59
N CYS A 54 -8.75 -20.27 5.15
CA CYS A 54 -9.39 -18.95 4.97
C CYS A 54 -9.41 -18.53 3.49
N ILE A 55 -8.31 -18.72 2.77
CA ILE A 55 -8.25 -18.41 1.33
C ILE A 55 -9.23 -19.30 0.55
N ASN A 56 -9.28 -20.60 0.87
CA ASN A 56 -10.20 -21.52 0.21
C ASN A 56 -11.66 -21.15 0.43
N GLU A 57 -12.07 -20.82 1.66
CA GLU A 57 -13.44 -20.35 1.98
C GLU A 57 -13.84 -19.16 1.10
N VAL A 58 -12.89 -18.26 0.90
CA VAL A 58 -13.04 -17.10 0.02
C VAL A 58 -13.25 -17.55 -1.42
N LEU A 59 -12.38 -18.42 -1.96
CA LEU A 59 -12.45 -18.88 -3.34
C LEU A 59 -13.70 -19.75 -3.61
N GLU A 60 -14.14 -20.56 -2.64
CA GLU A 60 -15.40 -21.29 -2.74
C GLU A 60 -16.63 -20.36 -2.80
N THR A 61 -16.57 -19.24 -2.06
CA THR A 61 -17.64 -18.23 -2.11
C THR A 61 -17.70 -17.59 -3.49
N PHE A 62 -16.58 -17.41 -4.15
CA PHE A 62 -16.52 -16.96 -5.54
C PHE A 62 -17.09 -17.98 -6.51
N ALA A 63 -16.61 -19.22 -6.44
CA ALA A 63 -17.05 -20.29 -7.32
C ALA A 63 -18.57 -20.47 -7.28
N LYS A 64 -19.17 -20.39 -6.08
CA LYS A 64 -20.64 -20.42 -5.90
C LYS A 64 -21.35 -19.25 -6.59
N LYS A 65 -20.77 -18.05 -6.52
CA LYS A 65 -21.34 -16.83 -7.16
C LYS A 65 -21.18 -16.83 -8.67
N LEU A 66 -20.13 -17.46 -9.17
CA LEU A 66 -19.85 -17.56 -10.62
C LEU A 66 -20.54 -18.74 -11.30
N GLY A 67 -21.32 -19.54 -10.58
CA GLY A 67 -22.01 -20.73 -11.14
C GLY A 67 -21.07 -21.89 -11.44
N GLY A 68 -19.92 -21.98 -10.77
CA GLY A 68 -18.94 -23.04 -10.90
C GLY A 68 -17.69 -22.69 -11.71
N ASP A 69 -17.57 -21.46 -12.19
CA ASP A 69 -16.32 -20.97 -12.80
C ASP A 69 -15.19 -20.93 -11.74
N PHE A 70 -13.97 -21.23 -12.16
CA PHE A 70 -12.81 -21.29 -11.28
C PHE A 70 -12.03 -19.98 -11.34
N VAL A 71 -11.44 -19.57 -10.22
CA VAL A 71 -10.48 -18.45 -10.18
C VAL A 71 -9.09 -19.05 -10.35
N GLU A 72 -8.47 -18.80 -11.51
CA GLU A 72 -7.15 -19.34 -11.84
C GLU A 72 -6.03 -18.42 -11.40
N GLU A 73 -6.29 -17.11 -11.36
CA GLU A 73 -5.27 -16.08 -11.18
C GLU A 73 -5.73 -14.98 -10.20
N VAL A 74 -4.84 -14.62 -9.28
CA VAL A 74 -5.09 -13.59 -8.28
C VAL A 74 -3.94 -12.59 -8.18
N PHE A 75 -4.28 -11.37 -7.76
CA PHE A 75 -3.32 -10.33 -7.38
C PHE A 75 -3.31 -10.19 -5.87
N VAL A 76 -2.14 -10.03 -5.28
CA VAL A 76 -1.99 -9.99 -3.83
C VAL A 76 -1.29 -8.71 -3.41
N TRP A 77 -1.91 -7.97 -2.50
CA TRP A 77 -1.30 -6.85 -1.82
C TRP A 77 -0.94 -7.24 -0.41
N ILE A 78 0.25 -6.84 -0.03
CA ILE A 78 0.76 -7.14 1.30
C ILE A 78 1.34 -5.91 1.96
N SER A 79 1.18 -5.88 3.26
CA SER A 79 1.83 -4.93 4.13
C SER A 79 2.47 -5.71 5.27
N HIS A 80 3.81 -5.78 5.30
CA HIS A 80 4.55 -6.54 6.29
C HIS A 80 5.44 -5.60 7.12
N PRO A 81 5.41 -5.66 8.46
CA PRO A 81 6.14 -4.73 9.33
C PRO A 81 7.66 -4.83 9.21
N GLU A 82 8.17 -5.98 8.75
CA GLU A 82 9.61 -6.18 8.51
C GLU A 82 9.98 -5.97 7.02
N THR A 83 9.16 -5.25 6.24
CA THR A 83 9.53 -4.89 4.87
C THR A 83 10.77 -3.99 4.90
N VAL A 84 11.74 -4.35 4.10
CA VAL A 84 12.97 -3.56 3.90
C VAL A 84 12.90 -2.91 2.53
N ILE A 85 13.19 -1.61 2.48
CA ILE A 85 13.24 -0.86 1.23
C ILE A 85 14.65 -0.28 1.11
N LYS A 86 15.31 -0.61 0.02
CA LYS A 86 16.66 -0.11 -0.27
C LYS A 86 16.66 0.66 -1.57
N ARG A 87 17.23 1.86 -1.55
CA ARG A 87 17.58 2.59 -2.76
C ARG A 87 18.92 2.11 -3.26
N VAL A 88 18.95 1.65 -4.50
CA VAL A 88 20.14 1.09 -5.17
C VAL A 88 20.33 1.82 -6.49
N ALA A 89 21.57 2.04 -6.88
CA ALA A 89 21.93 2.60 -8.17
C ALA A 89 22.91 1.68 -8.87
N GLU A 90 22.65 1.37 -10.15
CA GLU A 90 23.52 0.57 -11.00
C GLU A 90 23.62 1.22 -12.37
N GLN A 91 24.78 1.00 -13.04
CA GLN A 91 25.08 1.64 -14.30
C GLN A 91 25.68 0.66 -15.31
N LYS A 92 25.43 0.91 -16.59
CA LYS A 92 26.03 0.16 -17.70
C LYS A 92 26.46 1.08 -18.84
N ARG A 93 27.37 0.58 -19.69
CA ARG A 93 27.65 1.22 -20.98
C ARG A 93 26.60 0.82 -22.00
N VAL A 94 26.16 1.78 -22.79
CA VAL A 94 25.27 1.57 -23.94
C VAL A 94 26.18 1.38 -25.18
N LEU A 95 26.17 0.17 -25.73
CA LEU A 95 27.12 -0.20 -26.80
C LEU A 95 26.77 0.44 -28.15
N ASP A 96 25.48 0.49 -28.46
CA ASP A 96 24.96 1.00 -29.74
C ASP A 96 24.73 2.52 -29.73
N GLY A 97 25.06 3.19 -28.61
CA GLY A 97 24.87 4.63 -28.44
C GLY A 97 23.40 5.08 -28.33
N ARG A 98 22.45 4.16 -28.43
CA ARG A 98 21.01 4.38 -28.28
C ARG A 98 20.42 3.38 -27.30
N ILE A 99 19.68 3.86 -26.31
CA ILE A 99 19.14 3.04 -25.24
C ILE A 99 17.96 2.21 -25.74
N SER A 100 18.02 0.90 -25.51
CA SER A 100 16.98 -0.07 -25.85
C SER A 100 16.27 -0.58 -24.60
N HIS A 101 15.14 -1.29 -24.78
CA HIS A 101 14.48 -2.03 -23.71
C HIS A 101 15.40 -3.07 -23.07
N GLU A 102 16.27 -3.74 -23.85
CA GLU A 102 17.23 -4.70 -23.33
C GLU A 102 18.23 -4.06 -22.34
N ASP A 103 18.63 -2.80 -22.60
CA ASP A 103 19.50 -2.06 -21.68
C ASP A 103 18.84 -1.76 -20.35
N THR A 104 17.58 -1.36 -20.38
CA THR A 104 16.79 -1.07 -19.17
C THR A 104 16.46 -2.33 -18.38
N ASP A 105 16.04 -3.40 -19.05
CA ASP A 105 15.74 -4.70 -18.44
C ASP A 105 16.99 -5.28 -17.78
N HIS A 106 18.13 -5.24 -18.47
CA HIS A 106 19.39 -5.74 -17.93
C HIS A 106 19.81 -5.03 -16.63
N LEU A 107 19.72 -3.67 -16.57
CA LEU A 107 20.06 -2.94 -15.34
C LEU A 107 19.16 -3.32 -14.19
N SER A 108 17.94 -3.53 -14.51
CA SER A 108 16.91 -3.90 -13.56
C SER A 108 17.13 -5.31 -13.00
N ASP A 109 17.47 -6.28 -13.86
CA ASP A 109 17.82 -7.64 -13.46
C ASP A 109 19.09 -7.63 -12.57
N VAL A 110 20.10 -6.84 -12.94
CA VAL A 110 21.33 -6.69 -12.14
C VAL A 110 21.02 -6.15 -10.74
N ILE A 111 20.15 -5.13 -10.60
CA ILE A 111 19.75 -4.60 -9.30
C ILE A 111 18.97 -5.65 -8.50
N ALA A 112 18.05 -6.35 -9.14
CA ALA A 112 17.26 -7.39 -8.48
C ALA A 112 18.16 -8.51 -7.94
N ASP A 113 19.09 -9.03 -8.77
CA ASP A 113 20.03 -10.09 -8.40
C ASP A 113 21.00 -9.64 -7.29
N ALA A 114 21.53 -8.42 -7.39
CA ALA A 114 22.41 -7.86 -6.37
C ALA A 114 21.68 -7.58 -5.03
N SER A 115 20.37 -7.45 -5.06
CA SER A 115 19.54 -7.22 -3.87
C SER A 115 19.10 -8.49 -3.17
N VAL A 116 19.33 -9.67 -3.77
CA VAL A 116 18.98 -10.96 -3.14
C VAL A 116 19.72 -11.11 -1.82
N HIS A 117 18.97 -11.39 -0.77
CA HIS A 117 19.48 -11.62 0.57
C HIS A 117 19.03 -12.97 1.11
N ALA A 118 19.87 -13.63 1.92
CA ALA A 118 19.60 -14.98 2.42
C ALA A 118 18.22 -15.13 3.11
N ASN A 119 17.80 -14.09 3.84
CA ASN A 119 16.58 -14.10 4.66
C ASN A 119 15.43 -13.28 4.07
N TYR A 120 15.62 -12.63 2.92
CA TYR A 120 14.63 -11.77 2.29
C TYR A 120 14.38 -12.17 0.84
N GLU A 121 13.15 -12.02 0.41
CA GLU A 121 12.73 -12.13 -0.99
C GLU A 121 12.46 -10.74 -1.56
N VAL A 122 12.91 -10.49 -2.79
CA VAL A 122 12.62 -9.26 -3.52
C VAL A 122 11.18 -9.34 -4.04
N LEU A 123 10.33 -8.43 -3.59
CA LEU A 123 8.95 -8.34 -4.06
C LEU A 123 8.80 -7.50 -5.31
N LYS A 124 9.41 -6.32 -5.27
CA LYS A 124 9.25 -5.33 -6.33
C LYS A 124 10.48 -4.45 -6.41
N LEU A 125 10.90 -4.16 -7.64
CA LEU A 125 11.83 -3.10 -7.96
C LEU A 125 11.03 -1.96 -8.59
N VAL A 126 11.22 -0.75 -8.07
CA VAL A 126 10.56 0.46 -8.57
C VAL A 126 11.62 1.40 -9.11
N PRO A 127 11.70 1.59 -10.42
CA PRO A 127 12.56 2.62 -11.02
C PRO A 127 12.17 4.00 -10.47
N ILE A 128 13.14 4.73 -9.95
CA ILE A 128 12.93 6.08 -9.44
C ILE A 128 13.42 7.11 -10.45
N GLN A 129 14.60 6.88 -11.03
CA GLN A 129 15.21 7.81 -11.96
C GLN A 129 16.23 7.12 -12.85
N TRP A 130 16.21 7.50 -14.11
CA TRP A 130 17.28 7.19 -15.06
C TRP A 130 18.23 8.38 -15.20
N VAL A 131 19.53 8.11 -15.31
CA VAL A 131 20.55 9.14 -15.51
C VAL A 131 21.39 8.77 -16.72
N LEU A 132 21.44 9.65 -17.71
CA LEU A 132 22.21 9.51 -18.93
C LEU A 132 23.51 10.30 -18.80
N ASP A 133 24.62 9.64 -19.15
CA ASP A 133 25.97 10.22 -19.15
C ASP A 133 26.30 11.02 -17.87
N GLU A 134 25.83 10.50 -16.71
CA GLU A 134 26.05 11.05 -15.36
C GLU A 134 25.44 12.45 -15.12
N GLN A 135 24.66 13.00 -16.05
CA GLN A 135 24.19 14.38 -16.01
C GLN A 135 22.69 14.53 -16.25
N THR A 136 22.17 13.87 -17.27
CA THR A 136 20.80 14.08 -17.70
C THR A 136 19.85 13.11 -17.01
N LYS A 137 18.99 13.65 -16.16
CA LYS A 137 17.96 12.89 -15.45
C LYS A 137 16.69 12.81 -16.29
N VAL A 138 16.21 11.59 -16.51
CA VAL A 138 15.01 11.34 -17.32
C VAL A 138 14.09 10.32 -16.63
N LYS A 139 12.81 10.34 -16.97
CA LYS A 139 11.83 9.35 -16.49
C LYS A 139 11.81 8.12 -17.38
N ASP A 140 11.91 8.31 -18.69
CA ASP A 140 11.98 7.24 -19.68
C ASP A 140 13.21 7.47 -20.57
N PRO A 141 14.18 6.56 -20.55
CA PRO A 141 15.42 6.67 -21.33
C PRO A 141 15.32 6.03 -22.71
N ILE A 142 14.24 5.27 -23.00
CA ILE A 142 14.13 4.48 -24.23
C ILE A 142 14.27 5.39 -25.46
N ASP A 143 15.00 4.89 -26.46
CA ASP A 143 15.29 5.58 -27.71
C ASP A 143 16.18 6.84 -27.59
N MET A 144 16.63 7.21 -26.40
CA MET A 144 17.55 8.33 -26.19
C MET A 144 18.99 7.93 -26.48
N GLU A 145 19.79 8.90 -26.93
CA GLU A 145 21.23 8.70 -27.17
C GLU A 145 22.01 8.93 -25.87
N ALA A 146 22.80 7.94 -25.50
CA ALA A 146 23.75 8.01 -24.39
C ALA A 146 24.85 6.96 -24.54
N ARG A 147 25.98 7.21 -23.90
CA ARG A 147 27.08 6.23 -23.78
C ARG A 147 27.01 5.45 -22.47
N LYS A 148 26.34 6.01 -21.47
CA LYS A 148 26.21 5.46 -20.13
C LYS A 148 24.79 5.64 -19.64
N LEU A 149 24.22 4.57 -19.11
CA LEU A 149 22.90 4.56 -18.51
C LEU A 149 23.03 4.11 -17.07
N GLU A 150 22.44 4.88 -16.14
CA GLU A 150 22.31 4.54 -14.73
C GLU A 150 20.82 4.45 -14.35
N LEU A 151 20.47 3.44 -13.57
CA LEU A 151 19.16 3.28 -12.94
C LEU A 151 19.30 3.47 -11.43
N ILE A 152 18.53 4.41 -10.89
CA ILE A 152 18.27 4.53 -9.46
C ILE A 152 16.90 3.90 -9.20
N ALA A 153 16.85 2.89 -8.33
CA ALA A 153 15.62 2.16 -8.04
C ALA A 153 15.45 1.89 -6.54
N ASP A 154 14.20 1.79 -6.11
CA ASP A 154 13.83 1.29 -4.79
C ASP A 154 13.49 -0.20 -4.89
N VAL A 155 14.14 -1.02 -4.07
CA VAL A 155 13.93 -2.46 -4.01
C VAL A 155 13.17 -2.78 -2.72
N PHE A 156 11.97 -3.31 -2.87
CA PHE A 156 11.11 -3.77 -1.78
C PHE A 156 11.36 -5.25 -1.51
N MET A 157 11.68 -5.55 -0.27
CA MET A 157 11.99 -6.93 0.16
C MET A 157 11.19 -7.27 1.42
N ILE A 158 10.77 -8.53 1.54
CA ILE A 158 10.08 -9.06 2.72
C ILE A 158 10.80 -10.31 3.25
N PRO A 159 10.57 -10.71 4.50
CA PRO A 159 11.12 -11.96 5.02
C PRO A 159 10.73 -13.14 4.15
N LYS A 160 11.73 -13.93 3.75
CA LYS A 160 11.56 -15.10 2.87
C LYS A 160 10.61 -16.14 3.45
N THR A 161 10.61 -16.31 4.78
CA THR A 161 9.70 -17.22 5.47
C THR A 161 8.24 -16.81 5.29
N PHE A 162 7.94 -15.50 5.35
CA PHE A 162 6.59 -15.00 5.11
C PHE A 162 6.19 -15.21 3.64
N PHE A 163 7.08 -14.85 2.71
CA PHE A 163 6.84 -15.02 1.28
C PHE A 163 6.55 -16.49 0.94
N ASN A 164 7.39 -17.43 1.40
CA ASN A 164 7.19 -18.83 1.13
C ASN A 164 5.87 -19.37 1.72
N ASN A 165 5.54 -19.00 2.96
CA ASN A 165 4.28 -19.40 3.58
C ASN A 165 3.06 -18.85 2.82
N LEU A 166 3.17 -17.63 2.29
CA LEU A 166 2.12 -17.03 1.46
C LEU A 166 1.95 -17.80 0.15
N MET A 167 3.05 -18.09 -0.54
CA MET A 167 3.01 -18.86 -1.81
C MET A 167 2.50 -20.27 -1.59
N ASP A 168 3.01 -20.96 -0.56
CA ASP A 168 2.55 -22.33 -0.20
C ASP A 168 1.03 -22.41 0.04
N ALA A 169 0.45 -21.33 0.59
CA ALA A 169 -1.00 -21.29 0.82
C ALA A 169 -1.79 -21.22 -0.49
N PHE A 170 -1.35 -20.42 -1.47
CA PHE A 170 -2.00 -20.33 -2.78
C PHE A 170 -1.72 -21.59 -3.63
N ASP A 171 -0.50 -22.12 -3.60
CA ASP A 171 -0.11 -23.33 -4.33
C ASP A 171 -0.93 -24.56 -3.88
N LYS A 172 -1.21 -24.71 -2.59
CA LYS A 172 -2.08 -25.77 -2.05
C LYS A 172 -3.50 -25.73 -2.62
N LEU A 173 -3.94 -24.60 -3.10
CA LEU A 173 -5.28 -24.36 -3.65
C LEU A 173 -5.29 -24.33 -5.19
N ASP A 174 -4.14 -24.62 -5.81
CA ASP A 174 -3.94 -24.54 -7.28
C ASP A 174 -4.32 -23.17 -7.87
N VAL A 175 -4.04 -22.09 -7.11
CA VAL A 175 -4.32 -20.70 -7.51
C VAL A 175 -3.02 -20.00 -7.83
N TYR A 176 -2.94 -19.48 -9.06
CA TYR A 176 -1.76 -18.73 -9.51
C TYR A 176 -1.76 -17.30 -8.97
N VAL A 177 -0.70 -16.90 -8.28
CA VAL A 177 -0.47 -15.52 -7.88
C VAL A 177 0.24 -14.78 -9.01
N ALA A 178 -0.48 -13.93 -9.70
CA ALA A 178 0.02 -13.19 -10.85
C ALA A 178 1.04 -12.12 -10.45
N GLU A 179 0.76 -11.41 -9.37
CA GLU A 179 1.63 -10.37 -8.85
C GLU A 179 1.43 -10.17 -7.34
N ILE A 180 2.53 -9.86 -6.64
CA ILE A 180 2.50 -9.41 -5.25
C ILE A 180 3.02 -7.98 -5.20
N VAL A 181 2.23 -7.06 -4.65
CA VAL A 181 2.55 -5.64 -4.62
C VAL A 181 2.57 -5.11 -3.18
N PRO A 182 3.61 -4.36 -2.80
CA PRO A 182 3.61 -3.64 -1.52
C PRO A 182 2.49 -2.61 -1.45
N ASN A 183 1.69 -2.66 -0.35
CA ASN A 183 0.50 -1.81 -0.20
C ASN A 183 0.78 -0.32 -0.39
N MET A 184 1.88 0.19 0.13
CA MET A 184 2.24 1.62 0.02
C MET A 184 2.36 2.13 -1.40
N LEU A 185 2.84 1.29 -2.33
CA LEU A 185 2.98 1.69 -3.74
C LEU A 185 1.61 1.96 -4.35
N GLY A 186 0.69 1.04 -4.16
CA GLY A 186 -0.64 1.21 -4.69
C GLY A 186 -1.40 2.36 -4.03
N ALA A 187 -1.40 2.41 -2.71
CA ALA A 187 -2.07 3.47 -1.95
C ALA A 187 -1.66 4.86 -2.41
N SER A 188 -0.37 5.08 -2.69
CA SER A 188 0.14 6.38 -3.13
C SER A 188 -0.31 6.78 -4.53
N GLU A 189 -0.53 5.80 -5.42
CA GLU A 189 -0.94 6.09 -6.81
C GLU A 189 -2.33 6.67 -6.91
N ILE A 190 -3.10 6.49 -5.88
CA ILE A 190 -4.51 6.84 -5.94
C ILE A 190 -4.91 7.87 -4.90
N ALA A 191 -4.30 7.81 -3.72
CA ALA A 191 -4.55 8.81 -2.70
C ALA A 191 -3.91 10.17 -3.05
N LEU A 192 -2.94 10.18 -3.97
CA LEU A 192 -2.14 11.36 -4.29
C LEU A 192 -2.15 11.64 -5.80
N ASP A 193 -2.62 12.81 -6.17
CA ASP A 193 -2.45 13.33 -7.51
C ASP A 193 -0.97 13.68 -7.78
N PHE A 194 -0.60 13.74 -9.07
CA PHE A 194 0.77 14.06 -9.48
C PHE A 194 1.25 15.41 -8.94
N ASP A 195 0.43 16.45 -9.04
CA ASP A 195 0.78 17.79 -8.58
C ASP A 195 1.09 17.83 -7.08
N VAL A 196 0.37 17.04 -6.30
CA VAL A 196 0.58 16.91 -4.85
C VAL A 196 1.88 16.18 -4.54
N LYS A 197 2.21 15.12 -5.32
CA LYS A 197 3.51 14.42 -5.23
C LYS A 197 4.67 15.33 -5.62
N ASP A 198 4.48 16.18 -6.64
CA ASP A 198 5.48 17.13 -7.12
C ASP A 198 5.77 18.21 -6.09
N LEU A 199 4.73 18.77 -5.48
CA LEU A 199 4.84 19.78 -4.42
C LEU A 199 5.48 19.30 -3.13
N GLY A 200 5.47 18.00 -2.88
CA GLY A 200 5.92 17.39 -1.63
C GLY A 200 4.78 17.11 -0.66
N VAL A 201 4.58 15.82 -0.33
CA VAL A 201 3.48 15.32 0.49
C VAL A 201 3.90 14.12 1.33
N LEU A 202 3.34 14.01 2.53
CA LEU A 202 3.40 12.82 3.37
C LEU A 202 2.09 12.03 3.23
N LEU A 203 2.17 10.77 2.82
CA LEU A 203 1.06 9.82 2.87
C LEU A 203 1.24 8.89 4.07
N VAL A 204 0.19 8.74 4.90
CA VAL A 204 0.20 7.87 6.08
C VAL A 204 -0.97 6.90 6.01
N ASP A 205 -0.69 5.60 6.00
CA ASP A 205 -1.69 4.52 6.07
C ASP A 205 -1.69 3.90 7.47
N ILE A 206 -2.75 4.18 8.25
CA ILE A 206 -2.92 3.64 9.59
C ILE A 206 -3.75 2.36 9.50
N GLY A 207 -3.05 1.23 9.46
CA GLY A 207 -3.66 -0.10 9.45
C GLY A 207 -4.06 -0.59 10.85
N ALA A 208 -4.36 -1.90 10.95
CA ALA A 208 -4.74 -2.52 12.23
C ALA A 208 -3.53 -2.63 13.19
N ASN A 209 -2.42 -3.20 12.74
CA ASN A 209 -1.24 -3.52 13.57
C ASN A 209 0.03 -2.78 13.16
N GLN A 210 -0.06 -1.94 12.16
CA GLN A 210 1.07 -1.14 11.69
C GLN A 210 0.58 0.11 11.00
N THR A 211 1.43 1.12 10.99
CA THR A 211 1.29 2.33 10.21
C THR A 211 2.44 2.41 9.22
N SER A 212 2.12 2.57 7.95
CA SER A 212 3.12 2.78 6.91
C SER A 212 3.00 4.19 6.33
N TYR A 213 4.10 4.74 5.86
CA TYR A 213 4.12 6.08 5.30
C TYR A 213 5.18 6.24 4.21
N VAL A 214 4.94 7.19 3.32
CA VAL A 214 5.87 7.58 2.27
C VAL A 214 5.86 9.10 2.11
N VAL A 215 7.02 9.67 1.89
CA VAL A 215 7.18 11.09 1.54
C VAL A 215 7.52 11.18 0.06
N TYR A 216 6.77 12.00 -0.67
CA TYR A 216 7.03 12.39 -2.06
C TYR A 216 7.55 13.82 -2.14
N GLU A 217 8.38 14.10 -3.13
CA GLU A 217 8.81 15.42 -3.58
C GLU A 217 9.31 15.32 -5.03
N ASP A 218 9.11 16.35 -5.84
CA ASP A 218 9.46 16.33 -7.27
C ASP A 218 8.84 15.13 -8.04
N GLY A 219 7.67 14.67 -7.59
CA GLY A 219 6.95 13.53 -8.15
C GLY A 219 7.56 12.14 -7.85
N ILE A 220 8.65 12.07 -7.07
CA ILE A 220 9.34 10.82 -6.72
C ILE A 220 9.27 10.55 -5.21
N PRO A 221 9.25 9.27 -4.77
CA PRO A 221 9.34 8.95 -3.36
C PRO A 221 10.75 9.27 -2.83
N LEU A 222 10.83 10.03 -1.74
CA LEU A 222 12.09 10.32 -1.05
C LEU A 222 12.49 9.22 -0.08
N PHE A 223 11.57 8.82 0.78
CA PHE A 223 11.74 7.74 1.74
C PHE A 223 10.41 7.16 2.16
N TYR A 224 10.49 5.96 2.72
CA TYR A 224 9.38 5.19 3.26
C TYR A 224 9.66 4.84 4.71
N GLY A 225 8.61 4.62 5.48
CA GLY A 225 8.76 4.08 6.82
C GLY A 225 7.58 3.21 7.22
N MET A 226 7.83 2.38 8.22
CA MET A 226 6.82 1.53 8.84
C MET A 226 6.99 1.54 10.36
N ILE A 227 5.88 1.67 11.05
CA ILE A 227 5.80 1.68 12.51
C ILE A 227 4.94 0.49 12.92
N PRO A 228 5.40 -0.39 13.82
CA PRO A 228 4.65 -1.56 14.26
C PRO A 228 3.57 -1.20 15.32
N LEU A 229 2.84 -0.12 15.06
CA LEU A 229 1.70 0.38 15.84
C LEU A 229 0.55 0.72 14.89
N GLY A 230 -0.68 0.46 15.32
CA GLY A 230 -1.87 0.73 14.52
C GLY A 230 -3.15 0.77 15.34
N GLY A 231 -4.28 0.67 14.67
CA GLY A 231 -5.60 0.78 15.29
C GLY A 231 -5.92 -0.27 16.36
N GLU A 232 -5.30 -1.46 16.31
CA GLU A 232 -5.45 -2.48 17.37
C GLU A 232 -4.70 -2.11 18.64
N ASP A 233 -3.61 -1.36 18.56
CA ASP A 233 -2.91 -0.88 19.75
C ASP A 233 -3.75 0.17 20.46
N VAL A 234 -4.40 1.08 19.71
CA VAL A 234 -5.44 1.98 20.26
C VAL A 234 -6.55 1.18 20.96
N THR A 235 -7.03 0.09 20.35
CA THR A 235 -8.07 -0.76 20.95
C THR A 235 -7.62 -1.39 22.26
N LYS A 236 -6.35 -1.84 22.34
CA LYS A 236 -5.78 -2.38 23.58
C LYS A 236 -5.70 -1.33 24.68
N ASP A 237 -5.28 -0.11 24.33
CA ASP A 237 -5.20 0.98 25.28
C ASP A 237 -6.59 1.36 25.82
N VAL A 238 -7.60 1.40 24.94
CA VAL A 238 -9.01 1.60 25.33
C VAL A 238 -9.50 0.47 26.23
N SER A 239 -9.18 -0.80 25.90
CA SER A 239 -9.55 -1.95 26.74
C SER A 239 -8.97 -1.86 28.16
N ILE A 240 -7.70 -1.46 28.27
CA ILE A 240 -7.00 -1.28 29.54
C ILE A 240 -7.57 -0.08 30.31
N GLY A 241 -7.70 1.07 29.65
CA GLY A 241 -8.13 2.31 30.29
C GLY A 241 -9.57 2.27 30.78
N LEU A 242 -10.48 1.71 29.98
CA LEU A 242 -11.90 1.58 30.35
C LEU A 242 -12.21 0.28 31.12
N GLN A 243 -11.22 -0.63 31.28
CA GLN A 243 -11.39 -1.94 31.93
C GLN A 243 -12.53 -2.80 31.30
N VAL A 244 -12.60 -2.80 29.99
CA VAL A 244 -13.56 -3.58 29.18
C VAL A 244 -12.86 -4.63 28.34
N ASP A 245 -13.58 -5.63 27.85
CA ASP A 245 -12.99 -6.61 26.96
C ASP A 245 -12.61 -6.00 25.61
N ILE A 246 -11.71 -6.67 24.88
CA ILE A 246 -11.14 -6.15 23.61
C ILE A 246 -12.20 -5.96 22.52
N LYS A 247 -13.32 -6.70 22.53
CA LYS A 247 -14.39 -6.57 21.55
C LYS A 247 -15.22 -5.33 21.84
N ASP A 248 -15.53 -5.11 23.10
CA ASP A 248 -16.23 -3.90 23.54
C ASP A 248 -15.36 -2.66 23.34
N ALA A 249 -14.07 -2.73 23.65
CA ALA A 249 -13.12 -1.66 23.36
C ALA A 249 -13.10 -1.28 21.88
N GLU A 250 -13.04 -2.27 20.97
CA GLU A 250 -13.07 -2.04 19.52
C GLU A 250 -14.40 -1.40 19.09
N ARG A 251 -15.52 -1.88 19.64
CA ARG A 251 -16.85 -1.30 19.37
C ARG A 251 -16.92 0.15 19.86
N ILE A 252 -16.51 0.43 21.10
CA ILE A 252 -16.50 1.79 21.67
C ILE A 252 -15.62 2.72 20.84
N LYS A 253 -14.39 2.29 20.50
CA LYS A 253 -13.49 3.06 19.63
C LYS A 253 -14.13 3.41 18.29
N ARG A 254 -14.82 2.47 17.64
CA ARG A 254 -15.44 2.71 16.32
C ARG A 254 -16.69 3.58 16.39
N GLU A 255 -17.52 3.39 17.40
CA GLU A 255 -18.82 4.05 17.51
C GLU A 255 -18.73 5.43 18.16
N LYS A 256 -17.80 5.58 19.11
CA LYS A 256 -17.68 6.77 19.96
C LYS A 256 -16.31 7.45 19.89
N GLY A 257 -15.37 6.88 19.15
CA GLY A 257 -13.99 7.41 19.08
C GLY A 257 -13.92 8.76 18.39
N VAL A 258 -13.50 9.78 19.14
CA VAL A 258 -13.24 11.13 18.67
C VAL A 258 -11.99 11.67 19.35
N ILE A 259 -11.18 12.45 18.63
CA ILE A 259 -10.05 13.17 19.22
C ILE A 259 -10.51 14.56 19.66
N ILE A 260 -10.43 14.82 20.96
CA ILE A 260 -10.79 16.09 21.58
C ILE A 260 -9.51 16.77 22.06
N MET A 261 -9.15 17.90 21.48
CA MET A 261 -7.94 18.63 21.83
C MET A 261 -8.21 19.85 22.73
N ASP A 262 -9.45 20.31 22.78
CA ASP A 262 -9.87 21.43 23.60
C ASP A 262 -10.84 20.95 24.71
N ASN A 263 -10.90 21.67 25.83
CA ASN A 263 -11.76 21.33 26.99
C ASN A 263 -13.27 21.55 26.69
N THR A 264 -13.75 21.11 25.55
CA THR A 264 -15.19 21.11 25.23
C THR A 264 -15.85 19.91 25.87
N HIS A 265 -16.75 20.15 26.82
CA HIS A 265 -17.56 19.07 27.40
C HIS A 265 -18.50 18.50 26.35
N ILE A 266 -18.34 17.20 26.10
CA ILE A 266 -19.30 16.41 25.34
C ILE A 266 -20.11 15.59 26.35
N GLU A 267 -21.40 15.91 26.46
CA GLU A 267 -22.31 15.17 27.35
C GLU A 267 -22.73 13.84 26.65
N ASP A 268 -22.16 12.73 27.09
CA ASP A 268 -22.69 11.38 26.82
C ASP A 268 -22.62 10.57 28.15
N ASP A 269 -23.80 10.18 28.66
CA ASP A 269 -23.95 9.54 29.97
C ASP A 269 -23.40 8.11 30.07
N SER A 270 -22.90 7.49 28.99
CA SER A 270 -22.55 6.06 28.97
C SER A 270 -21.04 5.76 28.99
N VAL A 271 -20.20 6.68 28.50
CA VAL A 271 -18.73 6.61 28.49
C VAL A 271 -18.20 8.02 28.69
N ASP A 272 -17.22 8.17 29.54
CA ASP A 272 -16.50 9.44 29.65
C ASP A 272 -15.73 9.68 28.33
N MET A 273 -16.34 10.48 27.46
CA MET A 273 -15.82 10.77 26.12
C MET A 273 -14.47 11.49 26.16
N TRP A 274 -14.26 12.31 27.19
CA TRP A 274 -12.98 12.96 27.42
C TRP A 274 -11.89 11.94 27.72
N PHE A 275 -12.15 11.04 28.66
CA PHE A 275 -11.20 10.00 29.06
C PHE A 275 -10.92 9.02 27.88
N LEU A 276 -11.95 8.64 27.13
CA LEU A 276 -11.78 7.86 25.90
C LEU A 276 -10.86 8.57 24.88
N SER A 277 -11.13 9.87 24.68
CA SER A 277 -10.32 10.69 23.77
C SER A 277 -8.87 10.78 24.24
N GLU A 278 -8.61 10.99 25.53
CA GLU A 278 -7.26 11.09 26.09
C GLU A 278 -6.46 9.80 25.85
N ILE A 279 -7.09 8.63 26.06
CA ILE A 279 -6.45 7.32 25.78
C ILE A 279 -6.10 7.21 24.30
N MET A 280 -7.04 7.52 23.41
CA MET A 280 -6.85 7.39 21.96
C MET A 280 -5.84 8.40 21.42
N LEU A 281 -5.90 9.64 21.91
CA LEU A 281 -5.00 10.73 21.55
C LEU A 281 -3.56 10.33 21.82
N ALA A 282 -3.26 9.83 23.02
CA ALA A 282 -1.90 9.45 23.42
C ALA A 282 -1.27 8.45 22.44
N ARG A 283 -2.04 7.44 21.98
CA ARG A 283 -1.51 6.45 21.03
C ARG A 283 -1.34 7.01 19.62
N TYR A 284 -2.29 7.80 19.13
CA TYR A 284 -2.16 8.42 17.80
C TYR A 284 -1.03 9.46 17.78
N GLU A 285 -0.87 10.22 18.84
CA GLU A 285 0.24 11.17 19.01
C GLU A 285 1.58 10.44 18.95
N GLU A 286 1.75 9.33 19.67
CA GLU A 286 2.95 8.49 19.59
C GLU A 286 3.24 8.04 18.15
N ILE A 287 2.23 7.55 17.41
CA ILE A 287 2.40 7.15 16.01
C ILE A 287 2.89 8.34 15.17
N PHE A 288 2.26 9.50 15.30
CA PHE A 288 2.63 10.69 14.52
C PHE A 288 3.99 11.25 14.92
N GLU A 289 4.35 11.23 16.20
CA GLU A 289 5.67 11.65 16.65
C GLU A 289 6.80 10.74 16.12
N LEU A 290 6.56 9.44 16.00
CA LEU A 290 7.53 8.52 15.40
C LEU A 290 7.76 8.86 13.92
N ILE A 291 6.71 9.21 13.18
CA ILE A 291 6.83 9.69 11.79
C ILE A 291 7.55 11.05 11.76
N GLN A 292 7.19 11.96 12.67
CA GLN A 292 7.79 13.28 12.77
C GLN A 292 9.31 13.23 12.97
N LYS A 293 9.81 12.25 13.77
CA LYS A 293 11.25 12.03 13.95
C LYS A 293 11.97 11.77 12.62
N ASP A 294 11.34 10.98 11.73
CA ASP A 294 11.91 10.73 10.41
C ASP A 294 11.80 11.97 9.50
N LEU A 295 10.70 12.72 9.55
CA LEU A 295 10.60 13.98 8.81
C LEU A 295 11.73 14.96 9.21
N VAL A 296 12.01 15.07 10.52
CA VAL A 296 13.14 15.89 11.03
C VAL A 296 14.47 15.35 10.52
N ARG A 297 14.69 14.03 10.60
CA ARG A 297 15.93 13.37 10.14
C ARG A 297 16.21 13.65 8.66
N TYR A 298 15.17 13.66 7.83
CA TYR A 298 15.27 13.95 6.40
C TYR A 298 15.07 15.44 6.06
N GLN A 299 14.97 16.33 7.06
CA GLN A 299 14.79 17.77 6.91
C GLN A 299 13.51 18.16 6.15
N LYS A 300 12.44 17.38 6.35
CA LYS A 300 11.13 17.60 5.73
C LYS A 300 10.04 18.06 6.70
N ASP A 301 10.37 18.23 7.98
CA ASP A 301 9.47 18.79 8.99
C ASP A 301 8.96 20.18 8.58
N GLY A 302 7.64 20.35 8.54
CA GLY A 302 6.98 21.58 8.13
C GLY A 302 7.23 22.04 6.68
N ARG A 303 7.87 21.20 5.84
CA ARG A 303 8.36 21.59 4.50
C ARG A 303 7.72 20.79 3.35
N LEU A 304 6.53 20.27 3.56
CA LEU A 304 5.77 19.56 2.54
C LEU A 304 4.52 20.36 2.18
N PRO A 305 4.56 21.20 1.14
CA PRO A 305 3.42 22.07 0.77
C PRO A 305 2.14 21.29 0.42
N GLY A 306 2.26 20.05 -0.10
CA GLY A 306 1.14 19.14 -0.32
C GLY A 306 0.51 18.59 0.96
N GLY A 307 1.16 18.84 2.11
CA GLY A 307 0.64 18.48 3.43
C GLY A 307 0.74 17.00 3.76
N VAL A 308 -0.22 16.53 4.55
CA VAL A 308 -0.34 15.15 5.01
C VAL A 308 -1.67 14.56 4.55
N VAL A 309 -1.63 13.38 3.96
CA VAL A 309 -2.82 12.63 3.57
C VAL A 309 -2.90 11.36 4.41
N LEU A 310 -3.98 11.22 5.18
CA LEU A 310 -4.25 10.06 6.03
C LEU A 310 -5.18 9.09 5.33
N LEU A 311 -4.84 7.79 5.38
CA LEU A 311 -5.68 6.70 4.91
C LEU A 311 -5.63 5.49 5.86
N GLY A 312 -6.38 4.44 5.55
CA GLY A 312 -6.48 3.24 6.36
C GLY A 312 -7.61 3.27 7.39
N GLY A 313 -7.91 2.09 7.95
CA GLY A 313 -9.00 1.93 8.91
C GLY A 313 -8.79 2.71 10.21
N GLY A 314 -7.54 2.82 10.66
CA GLY A 314 -7.16 3.59 11.85
C GLY A 314 -7.32 5.10 11.69
N ALA A 315 -7.29 5.61 10.45
CA ALA A 315 -7.47 7.04 10.17
C ALA A 315 -8.95 7.49 10.14
N GLN A 316 -9.91 6.59 10.40
CA GLN A 316 -11.33 6.94 10.35
C GLN A 316 -11.81 7.71 11.58
N VAL A 317 -11.05 7.68 12.67
CA VAL A 317 -11.38 8.39 13.91
C VAL A 317 -11.66 9.86 13.62
N GLU A 318 -12.72 10.36 14.25
CA GLU A 318 -13.12 11.75 14.14
C GLU A 318 -12.04 12.68 14.69
N ASN A 319 -11.81 13.81 14.02
CA ASN A 319 -10.81 14.82 14.36
C ASN A 319 -9.32 14.36 14.37
N ILE A 320 -9.01 13.16 13.88
CA ILE A 320 -7.61 12.69 13.78
C ILE A 320 -6.73 13.63 12.92
N THR A 321 -7.33 14.30 11.94
CA THR A 321 -6.65 15.29 11.10
C THR A 321 -6.23 16.55 11.88
N VAL A 322 -6.95 16.87 12.95
CA VAL A 322 -6.61 18.01 13.83
C VAL A 322 -5.34 17.69 14.62
N LEU A 323 -5.28 16.48 15.21
CA LEU A 323 -4.09 16.00 15.92
C LEU A 323 -2.89 15.90 14.98
N ALA A 324 -3.06 15.27 13.81
CA ALA A 324 -1.98 15.14 12.84
C ALA A 324 -1.46 16.50 12.35
N LYS A 325 -2.36 17.47 12.10
CA LYS A 325 -1.97 18.86 11.78
C LYS A 325 -1.17 19.49 12.91
N ASP A 326 -1.54 19.23 14.15
CA ASP A 326 -0.82 19.80 15.30
C ASP A 326 0.56 19.19 15.45
N VAL A 327 0.72 17.86 15.31
CA VAL A 327 2.02 17.21 15.41
C VAL A 327 2.94 17.56 14.24
N PHE A 328 2.47 17.42 13.00
CA PHE A 328 3.30 17.64 11.81
C PHE A 328 3.50 19.11 11.43
N LYS A 329 2.67 20.02 11.97
CA LYS A 329 2.61 21.44 11.59
C LYS A 329 2.38 21.65 10.08
N LEU A 330 1.65 20.72 9.47
CA LEU A 330 1.31 20.67 8.05
C LEU A 330 -0.21 20.57 7.87
N ALA A 331 -0.72 21.10 6.77
CA ALA A 331 -2.13 20.87 6.40
C ALA A 331 -2.40 19.37 6.28
N THR A 332 -3.46 18.89 6.92
CA THR A 332 -3.75 17.45 6.98
C THR A 332 -5.15 17.15 6.49
N TYR A 333 -5.26 16.12 5.65
CA TYR A 333 -6.49 15.69 5.01
C TYR A 333 -6.68 14.18 5.15
N LYS A 334 -7.92 13.71 5.16
CA LYS A 334 -8.21 12.29 4.88
C LYS A 334 -8.18 12.08 3.37
N ALA A 335 -7.67 10.94 2.92
CA ALA A 335 -7.71 10.58 1.50
C ALA A 335 -9.15 10.67 0.98
N LYS A 336 -9.32 11.41 -0.09
CA LYS A 336 -10.63 11.59 -0.73
C LYS A 336 -10.87 10.44 -1.70
N ASP A 337 -12.11 10.05 -1.77
CA ASP A 337 -12.66 9.06 -2.69
C ASP A 337 -12.78 9.59 -4.15
N ALA A 338 -11.78 10.35 -4.60
CA ALA A 338 -11.90 11.27 -5.72
C ALA A 338 -11.85 10.61 -7.11
N THR A 339 -11.41 9.36 -7.24
CA THR A 339 -11.06 8.81 -8.56
C THR A 339 -11.90 7.65 -9.05
N LEU A 340 -12.73 7.04 -8.22
CA LEU A 340 -13.53 5.89 -8.63
C LEU A 340 -15.02 6.24 -8.63
N LYS A 341 -15.61 6.38 -9.82
CA LYS A 341 -17.07 6.42 -10.05
C LYS A 341 -17.75 5.06 -9.69
N LEU A 342 -17.16 4.28 -8.82
CA LEU A 342 -17.71 3.03 -8.31
C LEU A 342 -18.60 3.35 -7.10
N GLN A 343 -19.84 3.75 -7.38
CA GLN A 343 -20.80 4.34 -6.45
C GLN A 343 -21.07 3.53 -5.17
N ASP A 344 -20.77 2.22 -5.13
CA ASP A 344 -21.10 1.36 -3.99
C ASP A 344 -19.92 1.03 -3.05
N LEU A 345 -18.68 1.24 -3.46
CA LEU A 345 -17.49 0.91 -2.66
C LEU A 345 -16.85 2.13 -2.00
N SER A 346 -17.19 3.30 -2.49
CA SER A 346 -16.54 4.57 -2.18
C SER A 346 -16.82 5.12 -0.79
N ARG A 347 -17.68 4.49 -0.01
CA ARG A 347 -18.14 5.06 1.28
C ARG A 347 -17.28 4.67 2.49
N SER A 348 -16.24 3.86 2.33
CA SER A 348 -15.40 3.42 3.45
C SER A 348 -13.93 3.40 3.07
N LEU A 349 -13.12 4.19 3.76
CA LEU A 349 -11.66 4.24 3.64
C LEU A 349 -10.99 2.86 3.84
N GLU A 350 -11.66 1.92 4.51
CA GLU A 350 -11.14 0.57 4.74
C GLU A 350 -11.10 -0.30 3.47
N TRP A 351 -11.87 0.06 2.41
CA TRP A 351 -11.86 -0.62 1.12
C TRP A 351 -10.98 0.07 0.08
N LEU A 352 -10.47 1.25 0.37
CA LEU A 352 -9.62 1.98 -0.56
C LEU A 352 -8.44 1.13 -1.03
N ASN A 353 -7.68 0.53 -0.13
CA ASN A 353 -6.54 -0.30 -0.50
C ASN A 353 -6.92 -1.43 -1.46
N THR A 354 -8.05 -2.09 -1.26
CA THR A 354 -8.51 -3.18 -2.12
C THR A 354 -8.99 -2.68 -3.48
N LEU A 355 -9.60 -1.50 -3.56
CA LEU A 355 -9.98 -0.84 -4.82
C LEU A 355 -8.75 -0.47 -5.67
N TRP A 356 -7.65 -0.17 -5.01
CA TRP A 356 -6.39 0.19 -5.66
C TRP A 356 -5.75 -0.92 -6.44
N MET A 357 -5.87 -2.11 -5.94
CA MET A 357 -5.40 -3.31 -6.59
C MET A 357 -6.10 -3.54 -7.92
N TYR A 358 -7.38 -3.20 -7.96
CA TYR A 358 -8.14 -3.22 -9.21
C TYR A 358 -7.56 -2.26 -10.25
N VAL A 359 -7.29 -1.02 -9.84
CA VAL A 359 -6.69 -0.03 -10.75
C VAL A 359 -5.32 -0.48 -11.21
N TRP A 360 -4.51 -1.03 -10.30
CA TRP A 360 -3.22 -1.62 -10.63
C TRP A 360 -3.36 -2.77 -11.61
N ALA A 361 -4.16 -3.79 -11.29
CA ALA A 361 -4.36 -4.96 -12.13
C ALA A 361 -4.89 -4.59 -13.52
N ASN A 362 -5.82 -3.64 -13.59
CA ASN A 362 -6.39 -3.19 -14.87
C ASN A 362 -5.42 -2.35 -15.70
N LYS A 363 -4.47 -1.68 -15.09
CA LYS A 363 -3.63 -0.68 -15.71
C LYS A 363 -2.22 -1.17 -16.04
N TYR A 364 -1.68 -2.04 -15.21
CA TYR A 364 -0.28 -2.45 -15.26
C TYR A 364 -0.07 -3.93 -15.58
N TYR A 365 -1.11 -4.76 -15.47
CA TYR A 365 -0.97 -6.17 -15.75
C TYR A 365 -1.11 -6.46 -17.25
N GLN A 366 -0.02 -6.92 -17.86
CA GLN A 366 -0.05 -7.57 -19.16
C GLN A 366 0.16 -9.07 -18.96
N PRO A 367 -0.78 -9.95 -19.38
CA PRO A 367 -0.65 -11.39 -19.18
C PRO A 367 0.62 -11.90 -19.86
N LYS A 368 1.59 -12.33 -19.08
CA LYS A 368 2.80 -13.01 -19.54
C LYS A 368 2.76 -14.45 -19.06
N GLY A 369 3.17 -15.37 -19.92
CA GLY A 369 3.11 -16.82 -19.69
C GLY A 369 3.67 -17.27 -18.34
N ARG A 370 3.10 -18.35 -17.80
CA ARG A 370 3.35 -18.98 -16.50
C ARG A 370 4.84 -19.00 -16.11
N GLY A 371 5.19 -18.23 -15.11
CA GLY A 371 6.49 -18.17 -14.45
C GLY A 371 6.66 -16.86 -13.70
N LEU A 372 6.99 -16.91 -12.41
CA LEU A 372 7.49 -15.77 -11.65
C LEU A 372 8.84 -15.35 -12.26
N LYS A 373 8.83 -14.73 -13.42
CA LYS A 373 9.93 -13.92 -13.88
C LYS A 373 9.65 -12.53 -13.39
N PHE A 374 10.58 -11.96 -12.65
CA PHE A 374 10.63 -10.54 -12.34
C PHE A 374 10.59 -9.78 -13.66
N ASN A 375 9.39 -9.49 -14.15
CA ASN A 375 9.22 -8.64 -15.30
C ASN A 375 8.88 -7.25 -14.78
N MET A 376 9.86 -6.40 -14.88
CA MET A 376 9.66 -4.98 -14.70
C MET A 376 8.88 -4.45 -15.89
N ASP A 377 7.64 -4.09 -15.61
CA ASP A 377 6.85 -3.38 -16.59
C ASP A 377 7.22 -1.90 -16.53
N PHE A 378 8.03 -1.45 -17.49
CA PHE A 378 8.35 -0.04 -17.70
C PHE A 378 7.14 0.81 -18.08
N SER A 379 5.97 0.19 -18.31
CA SER A 379 4.73 0.90 -18.61
C SER A 379 4.30 1.85 -17.47
N PHE A 380 4.81 1.64 -16.26
CA PHE A 380 4.60 2.56 -15.13
C PHE A 380 5.13 3.98 -15.43
N LEU A 381 6.31 4.10 -16.06
CA LEU A 381 6.88 5.40 -16.40
C LEU A 381 6.39 5.95 -17.75
N SER A 382 6.20 5.08 -18.75
CA SER A 382 5.66 5.51 -20.06
C SER A 382 4.21 5.97 -19.93
N TRP A 383 3.45 5.40 -19.00
CA TRP A 383 2.08 5.80 -18.76
C TRP A 383 1.95 7.20 -18.14
N ILE A 384 2.86 7.60 -17.27
CA ILE A 384 2.90 8.99 -16.77
C ILE A 384 2.99 9.94 -17.97
N THR A 385 3.78 9.60 -18.98
CA THR A 385 3.90 10.41 -20.20
C THR A 385 2.67 10.33 -21.12
N ASP A 386 2.04 9.17 -21.25
CA ASP A 386 0.84 9.01 -22.13
C ASP A 386 -0.45 9.55 -21.50
N PHE A 387 -0.55 9.53 -20.17
CA PHE A 387 -1.65 10.19 -19.47
C PHE A 387 -1.60 11.71 -19.67
N PHE A 388 -0.42 12.31 -19.62
CA PHE A 388 -0.27 13.76 -19.91
C PHE A 388 -0.49 14.12 -21.37
N LYS A 389 -0.10 13.28 -22.34
CA LYS A 389 -0.40 13.50 -23.75
C LYS A 389 -1.89 13.42 -24.12
N LYS A 390 -2.71 12.82 -23.28
CA LYS A 390 -4.17 12.73 -23.48
C LYS A 390 -4.97 13.77 -22.71
N LEU A 391 -4.31 14.54 -21.81
CA LEU A 391 -4.93 15.60 -21.01
C LEU A 391 -4.65 17.02 -21.56
N PHE A 392 -3.73 17.15 -22.51
CA PHE A 392 -3.44 18.30 -23.33
C PHE A 392 -3.52 17.91 -24.82
#